data_537df92c9e5ac51e52a86fac595a068d
#
_entry.id   537df92c9e5ac51e52a86fac595a068d
#
_cell.length_a   1.000
_cell.length_b   1.000
_cell.length_c   1.000
_cell.angle_alpha   90.00
_cell.angle_beta   90.00
_cell.angle_gamma   90.00
#
_symmetry.space_group_name_H-M   'P 1'
#
loop_
_entity.id
_entity.type
_entity.pdbx_description
1 polymer ?
#
loop_
_entity_poly.entity_id
_entity_poly.type
_entity_poly.pdbx_seq_one_letter_code
_entity_poly.pdbx_strand_id
1 'polypeptide(L)'
;GSEDKTVRLWDAHSGAAGYILEGHTDWVMSVVYSPNGSQIASGSHDKTVRLWDAESGAVGHILEGHTSYVMSVVYSPSGSQIASGSWDNTVRLWDAHSGAAGYILEGHTDWVRSVVYSPSGSQIASGSEDNTVRLWKVASGKCLGVIQDFTEGVYSVAWKATPEGSYLLTGSGDKLVRQWELIGEEDGVHAHLRWMSRLDNKLMVKDTLLEGVVELSEMNRALLEQRGGDDFDTDSEEDWE
;
A
#
# COMPACT_ATOMS: atom_id res chain seq x y z
N GLY A 1 -6.97 -4.51 -15.08
CA GLY A 1 -8.11 -3.60 -15.27
C GLY A 1 -7.84 -2.61 -16.39
N SER A 2 -8.86 -2.08 -16.97
CA SER A 2 -8.77 -1.19 -18.14
C SER A 2 -9.91 -0.16 -18.16
N GLU A 3 -9.67 0.94 -18.89
CA GLU A 3 -10.70 1.93 -19.24
C GLU A 3 -11.80 1.35 -20.16
N ASP A 4 -11.52 0.20 -20.82
CA ASP A 4 -12.53 -0.55 -21.62
C ASP A 4 -13.55 -1.29 -20.74
N LYS A 5 -13.50 -1.10 -19.41
CA LYS A 5 -14.42 -1.68 -18.40
C LYS A 5 -14.28 -3.19 -18.20
N THR A 6 -13.21 -3.78 -18.73
CA THR A 6 -12.96 -5.22 -18.61
C THR A 6 -11.77 -5.51 -17.71
N VAL A 7 -11.74 -6.71 -17.16
CA VAL A 7 -10.53 -7.35 -16.63
C VAL A 7 -10.09 -8.43 -17.61
N ARG A 8 -8.82 -8.47 -17.95
CA ARG A 8 -8.26 -9.48 -18.84
C ARG A 8 -7.25 -10.34 -18.10
N LEU A 9 -7.36 -11.64 -18.29
CA LEU A 9 -6.45 -12.63 -17.75
C LEU A 9 -5.51 -13.09 -18.86
N TRP A 10 -4.28 -13.35 -18.49
CA TRP A 10 -3.24 -13.81 -19.40
C TRP A 10 -2.48 -14.94 -18.74
N ASP A 11 -2.13 -15.95 -19.51
CA ASP A 11 -1.19 -16.95 -19.03
C ASP A 11 0.21 -16.34 -18.94
N ALA A 12 0.76 -16.29 -17.72
CA ALA A 12 2.04 -15.60 -17.46
C ALA A 12 3.25 -16.28 -18.10
N HIS A 13 3.13 -17.56 -18.46
CA HIS A 13 4.23 -18.33 -19.06
C HIS A 13 4.23 -18.21 -20.58
N SER A 14 3.08 -18.39 -21.21
CA SER A 14 2.93 -18.39 -22.67
C SER A 14 2.55 -17.02 -23.26
N GLY A 15 2.02 -16.10 -22.42
CA GLY A 15 1.44 -14.84 -22.87
C GLY A 15 0.09 -15.02 -23.58
N ALA A 16 -0.48 -16.23 -23.58
CA ALA A 16 -1.77 -16.47 -24.22
C ALA A 16 -2.91 -15.74 -23.51
N ALA A 17 -3.86 -15.23 -24.30
CA ALA A 17 -5.06 -14.61 -23.76
C ALA A 17 -5.93 -15.66 -23.07
N GLY A 18 -6.34 -15.37 -21.85
CA GLY A 18 -7.31 -16.12 -21.08
C GLY A 18 -8.69 -15.48 -21.14
N TYR A 19 -9.37 -15.46 -20.01
CA TYR A 19 -10.71 -14.88 -19.92
C TYR A 19 -10.72 -13.37 -20.03
N ILE A 20 -11.82 -12.85 -20.60
CA ILE A 20 -12.22 -11.45 -20.48
C ILE A 20 -13.40 -11.42 -19.50
N LEU A 21 -13.23 -10.73 -18.37
CA LEU A 21 -14.26 -10.60 -17.34
C LEU A 21 -15.04 -9.31 -17.62
N GLU A 22 -16.26 -9.48 -18.09
CA GLU A 22 -17.17 -8.40 -18.46
C GLU A 22 -18.25 -8.21 -17.39
N GLY A 23 -18.64 -6.94 -17.15
CA GLY A 23 -19.73 -6.64 -16.22
C GLY A 23 -19.59 -5.29 -15.54
N HIS A 24 -18.37 -4.78 -15.30
CA HIS A 24 -18.21 -3.40 -14.87
C HIS A 24 -18.79 -2.42 -15.91
N THR A 25 -19.40 -1.36 -15.42
CA THR A 25 -20.04 -0.33 -16.28
C THR A 25 -19.18 0.91 -16.47
N ASP A 26 -18.01 0.96 -15.80
CA ASP A 26 -17.03 2.04 -15.91
C ASP A 26 -15.60 1.49 -15.70
N TRP A 27 -14.58 2.36 -15.77
CA TRP A 27 -13.16 2.02 -15.72
C TRP A 27 -12.80 1.11 -14.54
N VAL A 28 -12.01 0.08 -14.80
CA VAL A 28 -11.49 -0.83 -13.76
C VAL A 28 -10.11 -0.36 -13.33
N MET A 29 -10.01 0.12 -12.10
CA MET A 29 -8.81 0.76 -11.55
C MET A 29 -7.90 -0.20 -10.82
N SER A 30 -8.44 -1.24 -10.19
CA SER A 30 -7.69 -2.17 -9.37
C SER A 30 -8.15 -3.60 -9.61
N VAL A 31 -7.20 -4.53 -9.67
CA VAL A 31 -7.46 -5.97 -9.82
C VAL A 31 -6.44 -6.73 -8.97
N VAL A 32 -6.92 -7.74 -8.26
CA VAL A 32 -6.07 -8.57 -7.41
C VAL A 32 -6.60 -10.02 -7.37
N TYR A 33 -5.69 -10.99 -7.31
CA TYR A 33 -6.01 -12.37 -6.99
C TYR A 33 -6.17 -12.58 -5.49
N SER A 34 -7.05 -13.48 -5.10
CA SER A 34 -7.06 -14.04 -3.75
C SER A 34 -5.74 -14.79 -3.48
N PRO A 35 -5.29 -14.90 -2.22
CA PRO A 35 -4.02 -15.57 -1.89
C PRO A 35 -3.92 -17.02 -2.34
N ASN A 36 -5.06 -17.73 -2.42
CA ASN A 36 -5.14 -19.10 -2.92
C ASN A 36 -5.33 -19.19 -4.45
N GLY A 37 -5.44 -18.05 -5.13
CA GLY A 37 -5.62 -17.96 -6.59
C GLY A 37 -7.01 -18.34 -7.13
N SER A 38 -7.96 -18.69 -6.27
CA SER A 38 -9.29 -19.17 -6.73
C SER A 38 -10.26 -18.08 -7.12
N GLN A 39 -10.03 -16.85 -6.65
CA GLN A 39 -10.89 -15.70 -6.93
C GLN A 39 -10.07 -14.49 -7.41
N ILE A 40 -10.74 -13.59 -8.09
CA ILE A 40 -10.23 -12.28 -8.46
C ILE A 40 -11.18 -11.24 -7.88
N ALA A 41 -10.65 -10.14 -7.35
CA ALA A 41 -11.41 -8.96 -6.99
C ALA A 41 -11.02 -7.80 -7.89
N SER A 42 -11.99 -7.01 -8.32
CA SER A 42 -11.78 -5.80 -9.13
C SER A 42 -12.57 -4.63 -8.58
N GLY A 43 -11.93 -3.45 -8.54
CA GLY A 43 -12.54 -2.18 -8.14
C GLY A 43 -12.67 -1.23 -9.33
N SER A 44 -13.79 -0.50 -9.41
CA SER A 44 -14.15 0.29 -10.58
C SER A 44 -14.70 1.69 -10.24
N HIS A 45 -14.64 2.57 -11.23
CA HIS A 45 -15.34 3.85 -11.24
C HIS A 45 -16.87 3.67 -11.21
N ASP A 46 -17.41 2.47 -11.50
CA ASP A 46 -18.84 2.17 -11.31
C ASP A 46 -19.25 2.07 -9.83
N LYS A 47 -18.32 2.34 -8.90
CA LYS A 47 -18.50 2.37 -7.45
C LYS A 47 -18.66 0.98 -6.82
N THR A 48 -18.42 -0.08 -7.57
CA THR A 48 -18.53 -1.45 -7.07
C THR A 48 -17.17 -2.14 -6.97
N VAL A 49 -17.09 -3.12 -6.09
CA VAL A 49 -16.09 -4.19 -6.18
C VAL A 49 -16.79 -5.44 -6.70
N ARG A 50 -16.18 -6.13 -7.66
CA ARG A 50 -16.70 -7.40 -8.17
C ARG A 50 -15.74 -8.53 -7.87
N LEU A 51 -16.33 -9.68 -7.50
CA LEU A 51 -15.60 -10.92 -7.30
C LEU A 51 -15.89 -11.85 -8.47
N TRP A 52 -14.84 -12.52 -8.91
CA TRP A 52 -14.88 -13.42 -10.07
C TRP A 52 -14.25 -14.75 -9.68
N ASP A 53 -14.79 -15.83 -10.19
CA ASP A 53 -14.13 -17.13 -10.14
C ASP A 53 -12.95 -17.15 -11.12
N ALA A 54 -11.75 -17.44 -10.64
CA ALA A 54 -10.53 -17.33 -11.44
C ALA A 54 -10.38 -18.45 -12.48
N GLU A 55 -11.04 -19.60 -12.27
CA GLU A 55 -10.96 -20.75 -13.16
C GLU A 55 -11.96 -20.66 -14.32
N SER A 56 -13.17 -20.19 -14.05
CA SER A 56 -14.27 -20.12 -15.04
C SER A 56 -14.49 -18.73 -15.63
N GLY A 57 -13.96 -17.68 -14.98
CA GLY A 57 -14.25 -16.29 -15.31
C GLY A 57 -15.67 -15.85 -14.92
N ALA A 58 -16.43 -16.68 -14.22
CA ALA A 58 -17.81 -16.37 -13.85
C ALA A 58 -17.85 -15.25 -12.79
N VAL A 59 -18.85 -14.36 -12.92
CA VAL A 59 -19.10 -13.34 -11.90
C VAL A 59 -19.66 -14.00 -10.64
N GLY A 60 -19.06 -13.67 -9.51
CA GLY A 60 -19.51 -14.03 -8.17
C GLY A 60 -20.31 -12.89 -7.54
N HIS A 61 -19.84 -12.39 -6.39
CA HIS A 61 -20.51 -11.29 -5.68
C HIS A 61 -20.20 -9.92 -6.30
N ILE A 62 -21.20 -9.03 -6.24
CA ILE A 62 -21.05 -7.61 -6.49
C ILE A 62 -21.17 -6.91 -5.14
N LEU A 63 -20.10 -6.22 -4.69
CA LEU A 63 -20.03 -5.55 -3.41
C LEU A 63 -20.40 -4.09 -3.63
N GLU A 64 -21.61 -3.74 -3.22
CA GLU A 64 -22.18 -2.41 -3.36
C GLU A 64 -22.14 -1.66 -2.03
N GLY A 65 -21.92 -0.35 -2.08
CA GLY A 65 -21.96 0.50 -0.89
C GLY A 65 -21.04 1.72 -0.96
N HIS A 66 -19.95 1.68 -1.74
CA HIS A 66 -19.21 2.90 -2.02
C HIS A 66 -20.07 3.92 -2.79
N THR A 67 -19.93 5.18 -2.44
CA THR A 67 -20.69 6.27 -3.08
C THR A 67 -19.90 6.99 -4.16
N SER A 68 -18.61 6.65 -4.33
CA SER A 68 -17.72 7.15 -5.38
C SER A 68 -16.80 6.06 -5.90
N TYR A 69 -15.87 6.40 -6.78
CA TYR A 69 -14.97 5.51 -7.50
C TYR A 69 -14.12 4.64 -6.56
N VAL A 70 -14.04 3.34 -6.82
CA VAL A 70 -13.16 2.41 -6.10
C VAL A 70 -11.80 2.38 -6.78
N MET A 71 -10.78 2.83 -6.06
CA MET A 71 -9.43 3.02 -6.61
C MET A 71 -8.48 1.87 -6.26
N SER A 72 -8.72 1.20 -5.15
CA SER A 72 -7.82 0.14 -4.64
C SER A 72 -8.63 -0.97 -4.02
N VAL A 73 -8.28 -2.22 -4.31
CA VAL A 73 -8.88 -3.43 -3.75
C VAL A 73 -7.77 -4.40 -3.38
N VAL A 74 -7.82 -4.97 -2.18
CA VAL A 74 -6.86 -5.95 -1.70
C VAL A 74 -7.55 -7.06 -0.90
N TYR A 75 -7.03 -8.28 -0.99
CA TYR A 75 -7.41 -9.37 -0.10
C TYR A 75 -6.58 -9.32 1.19
N SER A 76 -7.18 -9.75 2.30
CA SER A 76 -6.42 -10.11 3.49
C SER A 76 -5.48 -11.28 3.20
N PRO A 77 -4.37 -11.45 3.93
CA PRO A 77 -3.44 -12.57 3.72
C PRO A 77 -4.10 -13.96 3.89
N SER A 78 -5.16 -14.05 4.68
CA SER A 78 -5.97 -15.28 4.83
C SER A 78 -6.92 -15.54 3.66
N GLY A 79 -7.19 -14.52 2.82
CA GLY A 79 -8.19 -14.57 1.77
C GLY A 79 -9.64 -14.43 2.26
N SER A 80 -9.88 -14.31 3.56
CA SER A 80 -11.23 -14.27 4.14
C SER A 80 -11.92 -12.91 4.03
N GLN A 81 -11.16 -11.84 3.85
CA GLN A 81 -11.67 -10.47 3.76
C GLN A 81 -11.08 -9.72 2.57
N ILE A 82 -11.80 -8.69 2.15
CA ILE A 82 -11.38 -7.72 1.16
C ILE A 82 -11.44 -6.34 1.80
N ALA A 83 -10.46 -5.48 1.49
CA ALA A 83 -10.51 -4.06 1.76
C ALA A 83 -10.54 -3.28 0.45
N SER A 84 -11.37 -2.25 0.39
CA SER A 84 -11.46 -1.33 -0.75
C SER A 84 -11.35 0.11 -0.33
N GLY A 85 -10.54 0.90 -1.06
CA GLY A 85 -10.37 2.34 -0.88
C GLY A 85 -11.06 3.12 -2.00
N SER A 86 -11.73 4.21 -1.67
CA SER A 86 -12.58 4.95 -2.60
C SER A 86 -12.41 6.47 -2.53
N TRP A 87 -12.84 7.13 -3.58
CA TRP A 87 -13.02 8.58 -3.64
C TRP A 87 -14.20 9.09 -2.80
N ASP A 88 -14.91 8.20 -2.09
CA ASP A 88 -15.86 8.59 -1.05
C ASP A 88 -15.17 8.83 0.30
N ASN A 89 -13.83 8.86 0.33
CA ASN A 89 -12.96 9.08 1.49
C ASN A 89 -12.97 7.95 2.51
N THR A 90 -13.57 6.81 2.18
CA THR A 90 -13.66 5.66 3.10
C THR A 90 -12.82 4.48 2.62
N VAL A 91 -12.42 3.63 3.57
CA VAL A 91 -12.04 2.25 3.32
C VAL A 91 -13.19 1.37 3.80
N ARG A 92 -13.59 0.38 3.00
CA ARG A 92 -14.61 -0.59 3.38
C ARG A 92 -14.04 -1.99 3.46
N LEU A 93 -14.51 -2.74 4.44
CA LEU A 93 -14.18 -4.15 4.62
C LEU A 93 -15.37 -5.01 4.17
N TRP A 94 -15.06 -6.15 3.59
CA TRP A 94 -16.05 -7.09 3.06
C TRP A 94 -15.62 -8.52 3.40
N ASP A 95 -16.58 -9.38 3.67
CA ASP A 95 -16.34 -10.81 3.74
C ASP A 95 -16.20 -11.36 2.32
N ALA A 96 -15.06 -11.99 2.02
CA ALA A 96 -14.74 -12.44 0.66
C ALA A 96 -15.56 -13.65 0.21
N HIS A 97 -16.17 -14.39 1.14
CA HIS A 97 -16.94 -15.59 0.84
C HIS A 97 -18.43 -15.29 0.61
N SER A 98 -19.01 -14.48 1.48
CA SER A 98 -20.45 -14.14 1.42
C SER A 98 -20.75 -12.83 0.69
N GLY A 99 -19.74 -11.98 0.45
CA GLY A 99 -19.91 -10.62 -0.08
C GLY A 99 -20.50 -9.65 0.95
N ALA A 100 -20.67 -10.05 2.21
CA ALA A 100 -21.27 -9.21 3.23
C ALA A 100 -20.39 -8.01 3.58
N ALA A 101 -21.04 -6.84 3.75
CA ALA A 101 -20.37 -5.63 4.19
C ALA A 101 -19.94 -5.75 5.68
N GLY A 102 -18.68 -5.39 5.94
CA GLY A 102 -18.10 -5.28 7.27
C GLY A 102 -17.97 -3.82 7.74
N TYR A 103 -16.87 -3.49 8.37
CA TYR A 103 -16.62 -2.12 8.85
C TYR A 103 -16.44 -1.13 7.71
N ILE A 104 -16.88 0.10 7.96
CA ILE A 104 -16.53 1.30 7.20
C ILE A 104 -15.50 2.05 8.06
N LEU A 105 -14.30 2.26 7.49
CA LEU A 105 -13.20 2.97 8.15
C LEU A 105 -13.26 4.43 7.71
N GLU A 106 -13.80 5.27 8.58
CA GLU A 106 -14.00 6.69 8.34
C GLU A 106 -12.91 7.52 9.04
N GLY A 107 -12.52 8.62 8.42
CA GLY A 107 -11.56 9.56 8.98
C GLY A 107 -10.68 10.26 7.96
N HIS A 108 -10.42 9.68 6.78
CA HIS A 108 -9.83 10.43 5.68
C HIS A 108 -10.77 11.56 5.26
N THR A 109 -10.19 12.70 4.89
CA THR A 109 -10.97 13.89 4.48
C THR A 109 -10.93 14.12 2.98
N ASP A 110 -10.20 13.27 2.25
CA ASP A 110 -10.12 13.27 0.80
C ASP A 110 -9.91 11.83 0.29
N TRP A 111 -9.83 11.66 -1.02
CA TRP A 111 -9.85 10.41 -1.76
C TRP A 111 -8.84 9.38 -1.24
N VAL A 112 -9.29 8.17 -0.94
CA VAL A 112 -8.42 7.06 -0.63
C VAL A 112 -7.90 6.44 -1.92
N ARG A 113 -6.58 6.51 -2.12
CA ARG A 113 -5.90 6.05 -3.34
C ARG A 113 -5.38 4.63 -3.27
N SER A 114 -4.95 4.21 -2.09
CA SER A 114 -4.27 2.93 -1.92
C SER A 114 -4.56 2.34 -0.56
N VAL A 115 -4.78 1.03 -0.52
CA VAL A 115 -5.06 0.26 0.70
C VAL A 115 -4.19 -0.98 0.70
N VAL A 116 -3.65 -1.37 1.86
CA VAL A 116 -2.90 -2.60 2.04
C VAL A 116 -3.15 -3.22 3.41
N TYR A 117 -3.24 -4.55 3.48
CA TYR A 117 -3.21 -5.27 4.75
C TYR A 117 -1.78 -5.41 5.28
N SER A 118 -1.65 -5.43 6.60
CA SER A 118 -0.44 -5.96 7.22
C SER A 118 -0.25 -7.43 6.86
N PRO A 119 0.98 -7.96 6.85
CA PRO A 119 1.24 -9.38 6.59
C PRO A 119 0.54 -10.33 7.56
N SER A 120 0.23 -9.88 8.78
CA SER A 120 -0.58 -10.63 9.75
C SER A 120 -2.09 -10.60 9.47
N GLY A 121 -2.56 -9.66 8.64
CA GLY A 121 -3.98 -9.42 8.40
C GLY A 121 -4.71 -8.66 9.52
N SER A 122 -4.02 -8.31 10.62
CA SER A 122 -4.64 -7.65 11.77
C SER A 122 -4.85 -6.15 11.62
N GLN A 123 -4.11 -5.53 10.70
CA GLN A 123 -4.13 -4.10 10.45
C GLN A 123 -4.23 -3.79 8.95
N ILE A 124 -4.64 -2.56 8.65
CA ILE A 124 -4.68 -1.98 7.31
C ILE A 124 -3.95 -0.64 7.34
N ALA A 125 -3.23 -0.33 6.27
CA ALA A 125 -2.78 1.02 5.97
C ALA A 125 -3.51 1.56 4.75
N SER A 126 -3.90 2.83 4.79
CA SER A 126 -4.52 3.55 3.67
C SER A 126 -3.82 4.87 3.40
N GLY A 127 -3.53 5.15 2.14
CA GLY A 127 -2.99 6.43 1.66
C GLY A 127 -4.05 7.25 0.95
N SER A 128 -4.06 8.56 1.18
CA SER A 128 -5.10 9.47 0.72
C SER A 128 -4.55 10.77 0.14
N GLU A 129 -5.39 11.43 -0.68
CA GLU A 129 -5.18 12.81 -1.16
C GLU A 129 -5.24 13.84 -0.02
N ASP A 130 -5.71 13.46 1.18
CA ASP A 130 -5.65 14.31 2.36
C ASP A 130 -4.23 14.47 2.96
N ASN A 131 -3.21 14.00 2.23
CA ASN A 131 -1.80 14.03 2.61
C ASN A 131 -1.50 13.20 3.86
N THR A 132 -2.27 12.14 4.10
CA THR A 132 -2.04 11.27 5.26
C THR A 132 -1.99 9.79 4.87
N VAL A 133 -1.32 9.01 5.71
CA VAL A 133 -1.54 7.57 5.80
C VAL A 133 -2.22 7.28 7.14
N ARG A 134 -3.27 6.48 7.11
CA ARG A 134 -3.96 6.01 8.31
C ARG A 134 -3.75 4.52 8.52
N LEU A 135 -3.61 4.14 9.78
CA LEU A 135 -3.47 2.76 10.23
C LEU A 135 -4.73 2.36 10.98
N TRP A 136 -5.26 1.18 10.67
CA TRP A 136 -6.56 0.73 11.18
C TRP A 136 -6.46 -0.67 11.77
N LYS A 137 -7.18 -0.93 12.87
CA LYS A 137 -7.36 -2.27 13.43
C LYS A 137 -8.53 -2.97 12.72
N VAL A 138 -8.25 -4.08 12.03
CA VAL A 138 -9.25 -4.81 11.23
C VAL A 138 -10.42 -5.29 12.10
N ALA A 139 -10.12 -5.84 13.27
CA ALA A 139 -11.12 -6.44 14.17
C ALA A 139 -12.15 -5.44 14.75
N SER A 140 -11.89 -4.13 14.71
CA SER A 140 -12.75 -3.11 15.32
C SER A 140 -13.03 -1.89 14.45
N GLY A 141 -12.33 -1.77 13.30
CA GLY A 141 -12.38 -0.58 12.46
C GLY A 141 -11.74 0.68 13.08
N LYS A 142 -11.11 0.57 14.27
CA LYS A 142 -10.52 1.72 14.99
C LYS A 142 -9.26 2.22 14.25
N CYS A 143 -9.13 3.55 14.10
CA CYS A 143 -7.87 4.17 13.68
C CYS A 143 -6.84 4.06 14.81
N LEU A 144 -5.68 3.48 14.50
CA LEU A 144 -4.57 3.26 15.43
C LEU A 144 -3.51 4.36 15.36
N GLY A 145 -3.38 5.03 14.22
CA GLY A 145 -2.40 6.08 14.02
C GLY A 145 -2.56 6.79 12.69
N VAL A 146 -1.98 7.97 12.58
CA VAL A 146 -2.00 8.80 11.38
C VAL A 146 -0.59 9.32 11.13
N ILE A 147 -0.08 9.13 9.91
CA ILE A 147 1.19 9.70 9.45
C ILE A 147 0.85 10.92 8.60
N GLN A 148 1.41 12.09 8.94
CA GLN A 148 1.08 13.40 8.35
C GLN A 148 2.26 14.11 7.67
N ASP A 149 3.41 13.46 7.55
CA ASP A 149 4.65 14.06 7.02
C ASP A 149 4.70 14.10 5.48
N PHE A 150 3.55 14.38 4.84
CA PHE A 150 3.44 14.49 3.39
C PHE A 150 2.96 15.90 3.01
N THR A 151 3.55 16.47 1.95
CA THR A 151 3.16 17.78 1.43
C THR A 151 2.12 17.69 0.31
N GLU A 152 1.93 16.50 -0.24
CA GLU A 152 0.94 16.18 -1.27
C GLU A 152 0.35 14.77 -1.04
N GLY A 153 -0.71 14.45 -1.76
CA GLY A 153 -1.46 13.21 -1.62
C GLY A 153 -0.60 11.93 -1.63
N VAL A 154 -0.97 10.95 -0.84
CA VAL A 154 -0.31 9.65 -0.79
C VAL A 154 -0.99 8.70 -1.76
N TYR A 155 -0.28 8.32 -2.83
CA TYR A 155 -0.83 7.55 -3.94
C TYR A 155 -0.63 6.05 -3.82
N SER A 156 0.38 5.62 -3.06
CA SER A 156 0.69 4.20 -2.91
C SER A 156 1.21 3.90 -1.50
N VAL A 157 0.75 2.79 -0.96
CA VAL A 157 1.26 2.22 0.28
C VAL A 157 1.57 0.75 0.07
N ALA A 158 2.68 0.28 0.66
CA ALA A 158 3.04 -1.14 0.69
C ALA A 158 3.53 -1.51 2.10
N TRP A 159 3.19 -2.71 2.56
CA TRP A 159 3.54 -3.17 3.89
C TRP A 159 4.45 -4.37 3.84
N LYS A 160 5.49 -4.38 4.66
CA LYS A 160 6.41 -5.51 4.85
C LYS A 160 6.68 -5.74 6.33
N ALA A 161 6.60 -6.99 6.75
CA ALA A 161 7.14 -7.42 8.05
C ALA A 161 8.41 -8.25 7.83
N THR A 162 9.38 -8.05 8.71
CA THR A 162 10.63 -8.81 8.80
C THR A 162 10.85 -9.22 10.26
N PRO A 163 11.80 -10.10 10.57
CA PRO A 163 12.15 -10.40 11.97
C PRO A 163 12.58 -9.16 12.77
N GLU A 164 13.11 -8.13 12.10
CA GLU A 164 13.58 -6.89 12.71
C GLU A 164 12.46 -5.88 12.97
N GLY A 165 11.30 -6.02 12.31
CA GLY A 165 10.21 -5.08 12.50
C GLY A 165 9.17 -5.04 11.38
N SER A 166 8.24 -4.11 11.52
CA SER A 166 7.17 -3.86 10.57
C SER A 166 7.38 -2.51 9.87
N TYR A 167 7.32 -2.51 8.55
CA TYR A 167 7.67 -1.35 7.74
C TYR A 167 6.58 -1.03 6.71
N LEU A 168 6.34 0.29 6.51
CA LEU A 168 5.58 0.79 5.38
C LEU A 168 6.51 1.48 4.38
N LEU A 169 6.21 1.31 3.09
CA LEU A 169 6.68 2.17 2.02
C LEU A 169 5.51 3.02 1.54
N THR A 170 5.77 4.29 1.32
CA THR A 170 4.77 5.25 0.81
C THR A 170 5.33 6.02 -0.36
N GLY A 171 4.52 6.19 -1.40
CA GLY A 171 4.80 7.08 -2.52
C GLY A 171 3.76 8.19 -2.56
N SER A 172 4.20 9.43 -2.66
CA SER A 172 3.31 10.60 -2.61
C SER A 172 3.54 11.56 -3.80
N GLY A 173 2.58 12.44 -4.03
CA GLY A 173 2.63 13.45 -5.09
C GLY A 173 3.79 14.42 -4.95
N ASP A 174 4.35 14.57 -3.75
CA ASP A 174 5.57 15.33 -3.48
C ASP A 174 6.84 14.71 -4.11
N LYS A 175 6.67 13.64 -4.91
CA LYS A 175 7.71 12.93 -5.65
C LYS A 175 8.70 12.17 -4.77
N LEU A 176 8.33 11.91 -3.51
CA LEU A 176 9.17 11.19 -2.56
C LEU A 176 8.61 9.80 -2.28
N VAL A 177 9.54 8.86 -2.12
CA VAL A 177 9.28 7.55 -1.52
C VAL A 177 9.85 7.58 -0.11
N ARG A 178 9.06 7.12 0.87
CA ARG A 178 9.45 7.07 2.28
C ARG A 178 9.28 5.68 2.84
N GLN A 179 10.21 5.28 3.69
CA GLN A 179 10.08 4.08 4.51
C GLN A 179 9.86 4.47 5.98
N TRP A 180 8.83 3.88 6.55
CA TRP A 180 8.44 4.07 7.94
C TRP A 180 8.61 2.76 8.70
N GLU A 181 9.18 2.82 9.88
CA GLU A 181 9.11 1.75 10.86
C GLU A 181 7.87 1.94 11.73
N LEU A 182 7.08 0.90 11.88
CA LEU A 182 5.88 0.94 12.72
C LEU A 182 6.20 0.38 14.10
N ILE A 183 5.92 1.19 15.12
CA ILE A 183 6.17 0.86 16.52
C ILE A 183 4.85 0.91 17.29
N GLY A 184 4.58 -0.12 18.08
CA GLY A 184 3.31 -0.27 18.82
C GLY A 184 2.33 -1.22 18.13
N GLU A 185 1.30 -1.67 18.84
CA GLU A 185 0.37 -2.67 18.33
C GLU A 185 -1.10 -2.35 18.65
N GLU A 186 -1.59 -2.65 19.86
CA GLU A 186 -3.03 -2.77 20.10
C GLU A 186 -3.75 -1.47 20.38
N ASP A 187 -3.11 -0.49 21.01
CA ASP A 187 -3.75 0.74 21.49
C ASP A 187 -3.32 1.99 20.71
N GLY A 188 -2.31 1.88 19.86
CA GLY A 188 -1.82 2.93 18.99
C GLY A 188 -0.54 2.51 18.27
N VAL A 189 -0.39 2.97 17.03
CA VAL A 189 0.79 2.74 16.20
C VAL A 189 1.44 4.08 15.90
N HIS A 190 2.72 4.17 16.18
CA HIS A 190 3.57 5.30 15.78
C HIS A 190 4.43 4.88 14.59
N ALA A 191 4.57 5.77 13.63
CA ALA A 191 5.44 5.56 12.48
C ALA A 191 6.69 6.42 12.63
N HIS A 192 7.86 5.79 12.53
CA HIS A 192 9.15 6.44 12.55
C HIS A 192 9.75 6.44 11.16
N LEU A 193 10.07 7.63 10.63
CA LEU A 193 10.69 7.74 9.30
C LEU A 193 12.12 7.19 9.35
N ARG A 194 12.38 6.13 8.57
CA ARG A 194 13.70 5.49 8.46
C ARG A 194 14.55 6.13 7.37
N TRP A 195 13.96 6.34 6.21
CA TRP A 195 14.60 7.02 5.08
C TRP A 195 13.57 7.60 4.11
N MET A 196 14.00 8.54 3.29
CA MET A 196 13.23 9.06 2.16
C MET A 196 14.13 9.23 0.93
N SER A 197 13.55 9.05 -0.26
CA SER A 197 14.23 9.42 -1.51
C SER A 197 14.28 10.95 -1.63
N ARG A 198 15.26 11.46 -2.40
CA ARG A 198 15.30 12.88 -2.79
C ARG A 198 15.09 13.03 -4.30
N LEU A 199 14.62 14.20 -4.71
CA LEU A 199 14.50 14.58 -6.12
C LEU A 199 15.83 14.59 -6.87
N ASP A 200 16.95 14.73 -6.16
CA ASP A 200 18.32 14.73 -6.67
C ASP A 200 18.99 13.34 -6.63
N ASN A 201 18.23 12.27 -6.50
CA ASN A 201 18.68 10.87 -6.40
C ASN A 201 19.60 10.58 -5.20
N LYS A 202 19.66 11.44 -4.19
CA LYS A 202 20.39 11.17 -2.95
C LYS A 202 19.46 10.52 -1.93
N LEU A 203 19.83 9.36 -1.41
CA LEU A 203 19.19 8.75 -0.24
C LEU A 203 19.50 9.60 0.99
N MET A 204 18.45 10.11 1.64
CA MET A 204 18.58 10.73 2.95
C MET A 204 18.17 9.75 4.03
N VAL A 205 19.06 9.52 4.96
CA VAL A 205 18.78 8.79 6.18
C VAL A 205 18.60 9.86 7.27
N LYS A 206 17.35 10.11 7.69
CA LYS A 206 17.06 11.06 8.75
C LYS A 206 17.37 10.39 10.08
N ASP A 207 18.21 11.03 10.90
CA ASP A 207 18.57 10.60 12.26
C ASP A 207 19.18 9.19 12.39
N THR A 208 19.78 8.66 11.34
CA THR A 208 20.66 7.52 11.50
C THR A 208 22.00 8.08 11.95
N LEU A 209 22.25 8.04 13.25
CA LEU A 209 23.61 8.08 13.76
C LEU A 209 24.34 6.92 13.09
N LEU A 210 25.27 7.22 12.19
CA LEU A 210 26.20 6.26 11.61
C LEU A 210 27.21 5.75 12.66
N GLU A 211 27.02 6.12 13.92
CA GLU A 211 27.72 5.55 15.05
C GLU A 211 27.36 4.08 15.19
N GLY A 212 28.22 3.22 14.66
CA GLY A 212 28.09 1.77 14.77
C GLY A 212 27.73 1.02 13.50
N VAL A 213 27.66 1.66 12.34
CA VAL A 213 27.63 0.92 11.05
C VAL A 213 29.03 0.39 10.76
N VAL A 214 29.38 -0.69 11.45
CA VAL A 214 30.72 -1.30 11.38
C VAL A 214 30.92 -2.07 10.07
N GLU A 215 29.87 -2.40 9.33
CA GLU A 215 29.97 -3.09 8.02
C GLU A 215 28.83 -2.68 7.07
N LEU A 216 29.04 -1.61 6.30
CA LEU A 216 28.41 -1.57 4.98
C LEU A 216 29.00 -2.70 4.14
N SER A 217 28.18 -3.64 3.65
CA SER A 217 28.68 -4.64 2.72
C SER A 217 29.39 -3.94 1.55
N GLU A 218 30.44 -4.54 1.00
CA GLU A 218 31.18 -3.97 -0.13
C GLU A 218 30.25 -3.56 -1.29
N MET A 219 29.14 -4.28 -1.48
CA MET A 219 28.14 -3.97 -2.48
C MET A 219 27.38 -2.65 -2.18
N ASN A 220 27.08 -2.37 -0.90
CA ASN A 220 26.40 -1.12 -0.51
C ASN A 220 27.36 0.06 -0.57
N ARG A 221 28.65 -0.15 -0.30
CA ARG A 221 29.71 0.88 -0.44
C ARG A 221 29.91 1.21 -1.94
N ALA A 222 30.02 0.21 -2.81
CA ALA A 222 30.14 0.39 -4.25
C ALA A 222 28.91 1.08 -4.87
N LEU A 223 27.70 0.81 -4.37
CA LEU A 223 26.46 1.51 -4.78
C LEU A 223 26.44 2.99 -4.36
N LEU A 224 26.97 3.33 -3.19
CA LEU A 224 27.10 4.70 -2.73
C LEU A 224 28.14 5.48 -3.54
N GLU A 225 29.29 4.87 -3.83
CA GLU A 225 30.35 5.44 -4.68
C GLU A 225 29.88 5.61 -6.14
N GLN A 226 29.15 4.63 -6.71
CA GLN A 226 28.63 4.69 -8.08
C GLN A 226 27.55 5.77 -8.28
N ARG A 227 26.94 6.24 -7.19
CA ARG A 227 25.88 7.28 -7.19
C ARG A 227 26.36 8.66 -6.76
N GLY A 228 27.68 8.91 -6.75
CA GLY A 228 28.27 10.22 -6.50
C GLY A 228 28.16 10.68 -5.03
N GLY A 229 28.23 9.74 -4.10
CA GLY A 229 28.57 10.06 -2.72
C GLY A 229 30.02 10.48 -2.65
N ASP A 230 30.28 11.78 -2.64
CA ASP A 230 31.60 12.31 -2.36
C ASP A 230 32.05 11.86 -0.96
N ASP A 231 33.32 11.55 -0.85
CA ASP A 231 34.09 11.09 0.27
C ASP A 231 33.55 11.46 1.66
N PHE A 232 33.26 10.45 2.45
CA PHE A 232 33.22 10.59 3.89
C PHE A 232 34.67 10.65 4.40
N ASP A 233 35.25 11.84 4.36
CA ASP A 233 36.52 12.11 5.03
C ASP A 233 36.28 11.98 6.53
N THR A 234 36.90 10.98 7.14
CA THR A 234 36.90 10.72 8.57
C THR A 234 38.09 11.39 9.23
N ASP A 235 38.54 12.54 8.75
CA ASP A 235 39.63 13.31 9.39
C ASP A 235 39.37 14.81 9.31
N SER A 236 38.80 15.35 10.38
CA SER A 236 39.14 16.69 10.86
C SER A 236 38.85 16.78 12.35
N GLU A 237 39.75 16.25 13.17
CA GLU A 237 40.09 16.88 14.41
C GLU A 237 40.79 18.22 14.06
N GLU A 238 40.11 19.32 14.17
CA GLU A 238 40.74 20.65 14.28
C GLU A 238 40.06 21.43 15.39
N ASP A 239 40.85 21.56 16.43
CA ASP A 239 40.96 22.53 17.50
C ASP A 239 40.06 23.78 17.42
N TRP A 240 39.30 23.98 18.48
CA TRP A 240 38.83 25.31 18.89
C TRP A 240 39.51 25.70 20.18
N GLU A 241 40.50 26.64 20.08
CA GLU A 241 40.90 27.53 21.15
C GLU A 241 39.82 28.62 21.40
#